data_56d5ac705677f0f922e81fc3b8651395
#
_entry.id   56d5ac705677f0f922e81fc3b8651395
#
_cell.length_a   1.000
_cell.length_b   1.000
_cell.length_c   1.000
_cell.angle_alpha   90.00
_cell.angle_beta   90.00
_cell.angle_gamma   90.00
#
_symmetry.space_group_name_H-M   'P 1'
#
loop_
_entity.id
_entity.type
_entity.pdbx_description
1 polymer ?
#
loop_
_entity_poly.entity_id
_entity_poly.type
_entity_poly.pdbx_seq_one_letter_code
_entity_poly.pdbx_strand_id
1 'polypeptide(L)'
;MSVQRRLIGPAFAGVLAACACSAPLGARAQARDLVELSLEQLADVVVTSVAGRAQPLAEAAASVYVITGEDIRRSAATSLPEALRLAPNLDVARLNANQYVVSARGFASTVSNKLLVLIDGRTVYTPLFSGTFWEAQDVMLEDIERIEVISGPGATLWGANAVNGVINVVTKRANDTQGGLLAAEAGNTQRDAAARHGGAFAGGHYRLYGKTVRRDETFLASGAPALEKGEHTQAGFRVDWGRPQDGLTFQGDAYEGDTGQQGREFTGLNLLGRWTRPVNDGGELKVQAYFDRTWRRHVGVFEETLDTYDLELQHSPGRKDRHHLLWGLGLRRHYDEVINSATIIFDPPSRSLAREHVFVQDEIALRPDVALTLGAKLESNSYTGAEFLPSARLGWRPSPARLVWSALSRTVRAPSRIDRELFAPANVPPIVGGADFQSEVAKVFELGYREQSGPRLSYSLTAALSDYERIRSVSPAPGGSVVANDQEAKAKGLEAWATWRASERLRLNGGFVLQDVDITPRPGAVNLSAPGTEGNDPDYWVKLRGSFDLTSAHELDVQIRRIGSRPDPAVPGYTALDARLGWRATRNMELSLIGQNLLDPGHPEWGPQASRSEIERALFVRLRIGL
;
A
#
# COMPACT_ATOMS: atom_id res chain seq x y z
N MET A 1 31.29 -15.43 -13.60
CA MET A 1 31.52 -15.46 -12.15
C MET A 1 30.20 -15.82 -11.50
N SER A 2 30.03 -17.09 -11.09
CA SER A 2 28.74 -17.70 -10.75
C SER A 2 28.77 -18.22 -9.30
N VAL A 3 28.56 -17.37 -8.30
CA VAL A 3 28.57 -17.80 -6.89
C VAL A 3 27.33 -17.36 -6.07
N GLN A 4 26.36 -16.65 -6.65
CA GLN A 4 25.17 -16.20 -5.88
C GLN A 4 23.87 -16.95 -6.20
N ARG A 5 23.93 -18.10 -6.84
CA ARG A 5 22.74 -18.94 -7.04
C ARG A 5 22.50 -19.85 -5.84
N ARG A 6 21.37 -19.67 -5.13
CA ARG A 6 20.76 -20.53 -4.10
C ARG A 6 21.17 -20.27 -2.64
N LEU A 7 20.74 -19.15 -2.07
CA LEU A 7 20.84 -18.97 -0.61
C LEU A 7 19.60 -19.45 0.17
N ILE A 8 18.46 -19.69 -0.46
CA ILE A 8 17.19 -19.95 0.27
C ILE A 8 16.64 -21.38 0.04
N GLY A 9 17.00 -22.09 -1.03
CA GLY A 9 16.39 -23.38 -1.39
C GLY A 9 16.41 -24.50 -0.32
N PRO A 10 17.52 -24.83 0.34
CA PRO A 10 17.53 -25.91 1.36
C PRO A 10 17.05 -25.46 2.75
N ALA A 11 17.12 -24.17 3.09
CA ALA A 11 16.63 -23.65 4.37
C ALA A 11 15.09 -23.65 4.45
N PHE A 12 14.41 -23.54 3.31
CA PHE A 12 12.96 -23.45 3.21
C PHE A 12 12.23 -24.77 3.49
N ALA A 13 12.77 -25.89 3.02
CA ALA A 13 12.24 -27.21 3.33
C ALA A 13 12.37 -27.55 4.83
N GLY A 14 13.35 -26.97 5.51
CA GLY A 14 13.56 -27.12 6.95
C GLY A 14 12.56 -26.36 7.80
N VAL A 15 12.12 -25.17 7.39
CA VAL A 15 11.13 -24.35 8.13
C VAL A 15 9.73 -24.96 8.04
N LEU A 16 9.32 -25.45 6.88
CA LEU A 16 8.04 -26.16 6.71
C LEU A 16 8.00 -27.49 7.49
N ALA A 17 9.12 -28.21 7.56
CA ALA A 17 9.22 -29.46 8.33
C ALA A 17 9.31 -29.22 9.85
N ALA A 18 9.95 -28.15 10.30
CA ALA A 18 10.08 -27.81 11.72
C ALA A 18 8.75 -27.34 12.34
N CYS A 19 7.89 -26.67 11.56
CA CYS A 19 6.55 -26.25 12.00
C CYS A 19 5.59 -27.44 12.25
N ALA A 20 5.84 -28.59 11.65
CA ALA A 20 4.97 -29.79 11.80
C ALA A 20 5.27 -30.64 13.05
N CYS A 21 6.42 -30.46 13.72
CA CYS A 21 6.90 -31.39 14.76
C CYS A 21 6.82 -30.89 16.21
N SER A 22 6.35 -29.67 16.49
CA SER A 22 6.32 -29.15 17.86
C SER A 22 4.94 -28.65 18.26
N ALA A 23 4.05 -29.55 18.67
CA ALA A 23 2.83 -29.21 19.38
C ALA A 23 2.94 -29.54 20.88
N PRO A 24 3.05 -28.55 21.79
CA PRO A 24 2.62 -28.72 23.16
C PRO A 24 1.16 -28.28 23.29
N LEU A 25 0.33 -29.15 23.82
CA LEU A 25 -1.03 -28.85 24.26
C LEU A 25 -1.00 -27.85 25.42
N GLY A 26 -1.58 -26.68 25.22
CA GLY A 26 -2.04 -25.83 26.33
C GLY A 26 -1.51 -24.39 26.35
N ALA A 27 -2.30 -23.49 25.76
CA ALA A 27 -2.66 -22.19 26.37
C ALA A 27 -3.68 -21.51 25.46
N ARG A 28 -4.93 -21.39 25.93
CA ARG A 28 -5.99 -20.62 25.25
C ARG A 28 -5.78 -19.15 25.51
N ALA A 29 -5.32 -18.39 24.53
CA ALA A 29 -5.64 -16.98 24.44
C ALA A 29 -6.87 -16.84 23.51
N GLN A 30 -7.99 -16.38 24.03
CA GLN A 30 -9.12 -15.96 23.22
C GLN A 30 -8.71 -14.70 22.43
N ALA A 31 -8.36 -14.88 21.16
CA ALA A 31 -8.43 -13.79 20.21
C ALA A 31 -9.91 -13.36 20.15
N ARG A 32 -10.24 -12.18 20.66
CA ARG A 32 -11.55 -11.58 20.42
C ARG A 32 -11.66 -11.33 18.93
N ASP A 33 -12.56 -12.06 18.29
CA ASP A 33 -12.87 -11.88 16.88
C ASP A 33 -13.37 -10.44 16.67
N LEU A 34 -12.69 -9.69 15.80
CA LEU A 34 -13.10 -8.34 15.37
C LEU A 34 -14.47 -8.34 14.65
N VAL A 35 -15.04 -9.51 14.39
CA VAL A 35 -16.38 -9.70 13.79
C VAL A 35 -17.50 -9.22 14.69
N GLU A 36 -17.30 -9.24 16.00
CA GLU A 36 -18.28 -8.76 16.98
C GLU A 36 -18.17 -7.27 17.28
N LEU A 37 -17.26 -6.55 16.64
CA LEU A 37 -17.17 -5.11 16.86
C LEU A 37 -18.47 -4.43 16.43
N SER A 38 -19.13 -3.78 17.39
CA SER A 38 -20.21 -2.84 17.09
C SER A 38 -19.66 -1.72 16.19
N LEU A 39 -20.50 -1.00 15.46
CA LEU A 39 -20.02 0.19 14.72
C LEU A 39 -19.42 1.26 15.64
N GLU A 40 -19.77 1.27 16.92
CA GLU A 40 -19.12 2.08 17.96
C GLU A 40 -17.66 1.65 18.13
N GLN A 41 -17.40 0.34 18.15
CA GLN A 41 -16.04 -0.22 18.19
C GLN A 41 -15.28 -0.02 16.87
N LEU A 42 -15.98 0.10 15.71
CA LEU A 42 -15.35 0.52 14.44
C LEU A 42 -15.01 2.02 14.43
N ALA A 43 -15.75 2.86 15.13
CA ALA A 43 -15.38 4.27 15.37
C ALA A 43 -14.15 4.39 16.29
N ASP A 44 -13.95 3.41 17.17
CA ASP A 44 -12.78 3.26 18.05
C ASP A 44 -11.59 2.58 17.37
N VAL A 45 -11.70 2.17 16.08
CA VAL A 45 -10.55 1.66 15.33
C VAL A 45 -9.45 2.70 15.35
N VAL A 46 -8.32 2.30 15.92
CA VAL A 46 -7.16 3.16 16.06
C VAL A 46 -6.43 3.26 14.75
N VAL A 47 -6.22 4.47 14.26
CA VAL A 47 -5.36 4.79 13.12
C VAL A 47 -4.12 5.53 13.58
N THR A 48 -3.01 5.31 12.91
CA THR A 48 -1.73 5.93 13.25
C THR A 48 -1.21 6.84 12.16
N SER A 49 -1.65 6.64 10.93
CA SER A 49 -1.07 7.29 9.74
C SER A 49 -1.42 8.77 9.58
N VAL A 50 -2.46 9.27 10.28
CA VAL A 50 -2.91 10.67 10.15
C VAL A 50 -2.21 11.61 11.12
N ALA A 51 -2.01 11.16 12.38
CA ALA A 51 -1.45 11.99 13.44
C ALA A 51 -0.03 11.58 13.87
N GLY A 52 0.53 10.50 13.30
CA GLY A 52 1.81 9.91 13.74
C GLY A 52 1.72 9.24 15.13
N ARG A 53 0.54 9.21 15.71
CA ARG A 53 0.20 8.59 16.99
C ARG A 53 -1.13 7.85 16.89
N ALA A 54 -1.37 6.96 17.82
CA ALA A 54 -2.64 6.25 17.92
C ALA A 54 -3.78 7.23 18.20
N GLN A 55 -4.82 7.25 17.35
CA GLN A 55 -6.03 8.05 17.54
C GLN A 55 -7.26 7.30 17.00
N PRO A 56 -8.45 7.50 17.57
CA PRO A 56 -9.68 6.95 17.01
C PRO A 56 -9.93 7.46 15.58
N LEU A 57 -10.41 6.58 14.70
CA LEU A 57 -10.77 6.95 13.32
C LEU A 57 -11.82 8.07 13.29
N ALA A 58 -12.75 8.08 14.25
CA ALA A 58 -13.76 9.12 14.39
C ALA A 58 -13.20 10.54 14.58
N GLU A 59 -11.97 10.67 15.09
CA GLU A 59 -11.29 11.94 15.34
C GLU A 59 -10.31 12.34 14.22
N ALA A 60 -10.02 11.41 13.31
CA ALA A 60 -9.03 11.65 12.25
C ALA A 60 -9.56 12.62 11.19
N ALA A 61 -9.04 13.85 11.18
CA ALA A 61 -9.40 14.90 10.22
C ALA A 61 -8.70 14.66 8.86
N ALA A 62 -9.03 13.56 8.20
CA ALA A 62 -8.52 13.16 6.89
C ALA A 62 -9.46 12.16 6.22
N SER A 63 -9.33 11.99 4.90
CA SER A 63 -10.00 10.93 4.14
C SER A 63 -9.29 9.60 4.38
N VAL A 64 -9.79 8.81 5.33
CA VAL A 64 -9.17 7.53 5.75
C VAL A 64 -10.19 6.41 5.65
N TYR A 65 -9.82 5.33 4.99
CA TYR A 65 -10.51 4.04 5.02
C TYR A 65 -9.63 2.99 5.69
N VAL A 66 -10.21 2.11 6.49
CA VAL A 66 -9.49 1.02 7.14
C VAL A 66 -10.04 -0.31 6.66
N ILE A 67 -9.16 -1.13 6.09
CA ILE A 67 -9.43 -2.53 5.76
C ILE A 67 -8.95 -3.35 6.95
N THR A 68 -9.84 -4.08 7.61
CA THR A 68 -9.49 -4.94 8.75
C THR A 68 -8.98 -6.31 8.28
N GLY A 69 -8.23 -7.03 9.12
CA GLY A 69 -7.84 -8.41 8.84
C GLY A 69 -9.05 -9.32 8.61
N GLU A 70 -10.18 -9.04 9.26
CA GLU A 70 -11.44 -9.75 9.05
C GLU A 70 -12.06 -9.44 7.68
N ASP A 71 -11.99 -8.18 7.22
CA ASP A 71 -12.42 -7.83 5.86
C ASP A 71 -11.63 -8.61 4.80
N ILE A 72 -10.32 -8.77 5.03
CA ILE A 72 -9.43 -9.55 4.16
C ILE A 72 -9.81 -11.03 4.20
N ARG A 73 -9.99 -11.61 5.38
CA ARG A 73 -10.40 -13.01 5.55
C ARG A 73 -11.70 -13.34 4.82
N ARG A 74 -12.68 -12.42 4.92
CA ARG A 74 -14.01 -12.52 4.30
C ARG A 74 -14.06 -11.99 2.86
N SER A 75 -12.93 -11.92 2.19
CA SER A 75 -12.86 -11.44 0.80
C SER A 75 -12.33 -12.51 -0.15
N ALA A 76 -12.44 -12.22 -1.43
CA ALA A 76 -11.81 -13.00 -2.48
C ALA A 76 -10.33 -12.65 -2.71
N ALA A 77 -9.72 -11.79 -1.89
CA ALA A 77 -8.35 -11.35 -2.07
C ALA A 77 -7.35 -12.51 -1.88
N THR A 78 -6.38 -12.60 -2.79
CA THR A 78 -5.33 -13.62 -2.81
C THR A 78 -3.92 -13.01 -2.68
N SER A 79 -3.82 -11.68 -2.65
CA SER A 79 -2.57 -10.94 -2.50
C SER A 79 -2.82 -9.58 -1.84
N LEU A 80 -1.73 -8.91 -1.43
CA LEU A 80 -1.83 -7.56 -0.86
C LEU A 80 -2.52 -6.56 -1.81
N PRO A 81 -2.16 -6.43 -3.11
CA PRO A 81 -2.88 -5.54 -4.02
C PRO A 81 -4.37 -5.91 -4.20
N GLU A 82 -4.72 -7.21 -4.19
CA GLU A 82 -6.12 -7.62 -4.24
C GLU A 82 -6.88 -7.21 -2.98
N ALA A 83 -6.24 -7.26 -1.79
CA ALA A 83 -6.85 -6.76 -0.56
C ALA A 83 -7.11 -5.24 -0.62
N LEU A 84 -6.29 -4.47 -1.31
CA LEU A 84 -6.49 -3.03 -1.51
C LEU A 84 -7.76 -2.69 -2.32
N ARG A 85 -8.29 -3.62 -3.12
CA ARG A 85 -9.58 -3.47 -3.82
C ARG A 85 -10.77 -3.28 -2.87
N LEU A 86 -10.61 -3.67 -1.60
CA LEU A 86 -11.64 -3.48 -0.57
C LEU A 86 -11.80 -2.01 -0.17
N ALA A 87 -10.79 -1.17 -0.38
CA ALA A 87 -10.86 0.26 -0.13
C ALA A 87 -11.65 0.96 -1.25
N PRO A 88 -12.75 1.67 -0.94
CA PRO A 88 -13.52 2.39 -1.94
C PRO A 88 -12.76 3.58 -2.55
N ASN A 89 -11.82 4.17 -1.83
CA ASN A 89 -11.04 5.34 -2.22
C ASN A 89 -9.74 5.03 -3.00
N LEU A 90 -9.51 3.77 -3.41
CA LEU A 90 -8.40 3.36 -4.28
C LEU A 90 -8.90 2.86 -5.63
N ASP A 91 -8.23 3.27 -6.68
CA ASP A 91 -8.24 2.58 -7.97
C ASP A 91 -7.14 1.51 -7.95
N VAL A 92 -7.51 0.27 -8.23
CA VAL A 92 -6.58 -0.88 -8.29
C VAL A 92 -6.85 -1.62 -9.59
N ALA A 93 -5.94 -1.52 -10.53
CA ALA A 93 -6.01 -2.21 -11.81
C ALA A 93 -4.92 -3.29 -11.88
N ARG A 94 -5.29 -4.46 -12.37
CA ARG A 94 -4.37 -5.55 -12.64
C ARG A 94 -3.77 -5.38 -14.03
N LEU A 95 -2.46 -5.25 -14.10
CA LEU A 95 -1.73 -5.07 -15.35
C LEU A 95 -1.53 -6.41 -16.07
N ASN A 96 -1.22 -7.45 -15.27
CA ASN A 96 -0.97 -8.81 -15.71
C ASN A 96 -1.07 -9.79 -14.53
N ALA A 97 -0.62 -11.03 -14.65
CA ALA A 97 -0.69 -12.03 -13.58
C ALA A 97 -0.05 -11.56 -12.26
N ASN A 98 1.01 -10.73 -12.32
CA ASN A 98 1.83 -10.39 -11.16
C ASN A 98 1.87 -8.90 -10.81
N GLN A 99 1.54 -8.01 -11.75
CA GLN A 99 1.72 -6.57 -11.62
C GLN A 99 0.38 -5.83 -11.48
N TYR A 100 0.41 -4.74 -10.72
CA TYR A 100 -0.74 -3.91 -10.41
C TYR A 100 -0.40 -2.42 -10.57
N VAL A 101 -1.41 -1.65 -10.93
CA VAL A 101 -1.42 -0.19 -10.84
C VAL A 101 -2.35 0.16 -9.68
N VAL A 102 -1.84 0.90 -8.71
CA VAL A 102 -2.61 1.35 -7.54
C VAL A 102 -2.50 2.87 -7.45
N SER A 103 -3.63 3.54 -7.45
CA SER A 103 -3.68 5.00 -7.37
C SER A 103 -4.83 5.50 -6.50
N ALA A 104 -4.71 6.75 -6.04
CA ALA A 104 -5.76 7.52 -5.40
C ALA A 104 -5.73 8.92 -6.01
N ARG A 105 -6.91 9.51 -6.24
CA ARG A 105 -7.04 10.90 -6.74
C ARG A 105 -6.29 11.17 -8.04
N GLY A 106 -6.25 10.19 -8.93
CA GLY A 106 -5.65 10.32 -10.24
C GLY A 106 -4.18 9.92 -10.34
N PHE A 107 -3.62 10.13 -11.51
CA PHE A 107 -2.24 9.79 -11.88
C PHE A 107 -1.94 8.28 -11.85
N ALA A 108 -2.94 7.45 -12.17
CA ALA A 108 -2.73 6.03 -12.37
C ALA A 108 -1.76 5.80 -13.53
N SER A 109 -0.66 5.10 -13.29
CA SER A 109 0.33 4.74 -14.30
C SER A 109 1.10 3.50 -13.88
N THR A 110 1.82 2.89 -14.81
CA THR A 110 2.66 1.72 -14.50
C THR A 110 3.79 2.01 -13.51
N VAL A 111 4.11 3.27 -13.34
CA VAL A 111 5.08 3.76 -12.36
C VAL A 111 4.44 4.45 -11.15
N SER A 112 3.10 4.44 -11.02
CA SER A 112 2.28 5.02 -9.91
C SER A 112 3.08 5.64 -8.77
N ASN A 113 3.52 6.89 -8.96
CA ASN A 113 4.58 7.49 -8.15
C ASN A 113 4.10 8.56 -7.15
N LYS A 114 2.79 8.65 -6.92
CA LYS A 114 2.19 9.65 -6.03
C LYS A 114 1.56 9.06 -4.76
N LEU A 115 1.66 7.72 -4.58
CA LEU A 115 1.25 7.00 -3.38
C LEU A 115 2.48 6.47 -2.62
N LEU A 116 2.55 6.76 -1.33
CA LEU A 116 3.54 6.16 -0.46
C LEU A 116 2.98 4.89 0.17
N VAL A 117 3.74 3.78 0.10
CA VAL A 117 3.35 2.49 0.67
C VAL A 117 4.31 2.11 1.79
N LEU A 118 3.73 1.71 2.91
CA LEU A 118 4.43 1.30 4.12
C LEU A 118 3.97 -0.10 4.55
N ILE A 119 4.90 -0.94 4.99
CA ILE A 119 4.63 -2.20 5.69
C ILE A 119 5.30 -2.13 7.06
N ASP A 120 4.50 -2.12 8.12
CA ASP A 120 4.94 -1.92 9.51
C ASP A 120 5.85 -0.68 9.72
N GLY A 121 5.62 0.39 8.94
CA GLY A 121 6.39 1.62 8.99
C GLY A 121 7.69 1.60 8.16
N ARG A 122 8.05 0.48 7.52
CA ARG A 122 9.09 0.41 6.50
C ARG A 122 8.52 0.87 5.16
N THR A 123 9.14 1.86 4.54
CA THR A 123 8.77 2.30 3.20
C THR A 123 9.22 1.27 2.16
N VAL A 124 8.30 0.82 1.31
CA VAL A 124 8.57 -0.13 0.21
C VAL A 124 8.70 0.55 -1.16
N TYR A 125 8.99 1.82 -1.14
CA TYR A 125 9.17 2.69 -2.28
C TYR A 125 10.61 2.64 -2.80
N THR A 126 10.80 2.51 -4.12
CA THR A 126 12.12 2.52 -4.74
C THR A 126 12.49 3.90 -5.30
N PRO A 127 13.75 4.38 -5.13
CA PRO A 127 14.24 5.59 -5.77
C PRO A 127 14.47 5.44 -7.28
N LEU A 128 14.39 4.23 -7.83
CA LEU A 128 14.62 3.99 -9.26
C LEU A 128 13.61 4.75 -10.12
N PHE A 129 12.29 4.61 -9.81
CA PHE A 129 11.20 5.28 -10.55
C PHE A 129 10.22 6.02 -9.65
N SER A 130 10.47 6.11 -8.34
CA SER A 130 9.60 6.75 -7.37
C SER A 130 8.24 6.04 -7.18
N GLY A 131 8.24 4.71 -7.04
CA GLY A 131 7.01 3.93 -6.86
C GLY A 131 7.25 2.61 -6.14
N THR A 132 6.30 1.69 -6.24
CA THR A 132 6.33 0.38 -5.57
C THR A 132 6.30 -0.75 -6.59
N PHE A 133 7.22 -1.68 -6.50
CA PHE A 133 7.19 -2.93 -7.26
C PHE A 133 6.26 -3.92 -6.56
N TRP A 134 4.98 -3.91 -6.95
CA TRP A 134 3.94 -4.70 -6.29
C TRP A 134 4.17 -6.21 -6.35
N GLU A 135 4.85 -6.71 -7.37
CA GLU A 135 5.19 -8.13 -7.51
C GLU A 135 6.16 -8.63 -6.43
N ALA A 136 6.96 -7.72 -5.86
CA ALA A 136 7.92 -8.03 -4.80
C ALA A 136 7.39 -7.75 -3.39
N GLN A 137 6.25 -7.04 -3.26
CA GLN A 137 5.70 -6.67 -1.95
C GLN A 137 4.57 -7.62 -1.59
N ASP A 138 4.84 -8.50 -0.64
CA ASP A 138 3.85 -9.44 -0.14
C ASP A 138 3.93 -9.56 1.40
N VAL A 139 2.85 -10.00 2.00
CA VAL A 139 2.71 -10.34 3.42
C VAL A 139 1.80 -11.54 3.56
N MET A 140 1.93 -12.29 4.64
CA MET A 140 0.93 -13.30 4.97
C MET A 140 -0.40 -12.59 5.30
N LEU A 141 -1.43 -12.77 4.46
CA LEU A 141 -2.71 -12.03 4.59
C LEU A 141 -3.38 -12.27 5.95
N GLU A 142 -3.24 -13.46 6.51
CA GLU A 142 -3.75 -13.83 7.83
C GLU A 142 -3.09 -13.06 8.97
N ASP A 143 -1.89 -12.52 8.73
CA ASP A 143 -1.13 -11.75 9.71
C ASP A 143 -1.36 -10.24 9.60
N ILE A 144 -2.12 -9.76 8.62
CA ILE A 144 -2.52 -8.38 8.55
C ILE A 144 -3.53 -8.09 9.67
N GLU A 145 -3.24 -7.11 10.50
CA GLU A 145 -4.18 -6.56 11.47
C GLU A 145 -5.16 -5.61 10.78
N ARG A 146 -4.60 -4.65 10.02
CA ARG A 146 -5.34 -3.68 9.23
C ARG A 146 -4.47 -3.06 8.14
N ILE A 147 -5.14 -2.46 7.15
CA ILE A 147 -4.51 -1.58 6.18
C ILE A 147 -5.19 -0.22 6.29
N GLU A 148 -4.42 0.81 6.60
CA GLU A 148 -4.90 2.19 6.65
C GLU A 148 -4.65 2.84 5.28
N VAL A 149 -5.71 3.26 4.62
CA VAL A 149 -5.67 3.91 3.29
C VAL A 149 -6.08 5.36 3.45
N ILE A 150 -5.11 6.26 3.34
CA ILE A 150 -5.33 7.69 3.36
C ILE A 150 -5.36 8.18 1.91
N SER A 151 -6.44 8.83 1.48
CA SER A 151 -6.46 9.64 0.26
C SER A 151 -6.14 11.07 0.61
N GLY A 152 -5.18 11.65 -0.11
CA GLY A 152 -4.71 13.01 0.11
C GLY A 152 -3.33 13.12 0.76
N PRO A 153 -2.82 14.35 0.90
CA PRO A 153 -1.46 14.60 1.32
C PRO A 153 -1.11 14.05 2.70
N GLY A 154 -0.04 13.25 2.76
CA GLY A 154 0.57 12.77 4.00
C GLY A 154 1.93 13.41 4.31
N ALA A 155 2.34 14.42 3.56
CA ALA A 155 3.73 14.87 3.47
C ALA A 155 4.34 15.36 4.79
N THR A 156 3.58 15.97 5.69
CA THR A 156 4.11 16.46 6.98
C THR A 156 4.68 15.32 7.83
N LEU A 157 4.01 14.18 7.87
CA LEU A 157 4.50 13.01 8.62
C LEU A 157 5.44 12.16 7.77
N TRP A 158 5.02 11.83 6.54
CA TRP A 158 5.64 10.80 5.72
C TRP A 158 6.66 11.35 4.71
N GLY A 159 6.70 12.68 4.51
CA GLY A 159 7.64 13.34 3.61
C GLY A 159 7.24 13.32 2.14
N ALA A 160 8.22 13.56 1.28
CA ALA A 160 8.05 13.53 -0.16
C ALA A 160 7.48 12.17 -0.62
N ASN A 161 6.72 12.21 -1.74
CA ASN A 161 6.07 11.07 -2.39
C ASN A 161 4.73 10.62 -1.75
N ALA A 162 4.39 11.09 -0.54
CA ALA A 162 3.04 10.98 0.02
C ALA A 162 2.13 12.10 -0.56
N VAL A 163 1.97 12.13 -1.88
CA VAL A 163 1.30 13.22 -2.60
C VAL A 163 -0.21 13.03 -2.64
N ASN A 164 -0.65 11.93 -3.21
CA ASN A 164 -2.07 11.61 -3.37
C ASN A 164 -2.60 10.66 -2.29
N GLY A 165 -1.71 10.08 -1.50
CA GLY A 165 -2.11 9.21 -0.40
C GLY A 165 -0.97 8.42 0.24
N VAL A 166 -1.38 7.71 1.29
CA VAL A 166 -0.52 6.77 2.03
C VAL A 166 -1.27 5.47 2.24
N ILE A 167 -0.63 4.36 1.93
CA ILE A 167 -1.09 3.02 2.28
C ILE A 167 -0.18 2.50 3.38
N ASN A 168 -0.73 2.21 4.56
CA ASN A 168 0.03 1.68 5.68
C ASN A 168 -0.51 0.30 6.08
N VAL A 169 0.23 -0.73 5.75
CA VAL A 169 -0.06 -2.11 6.12
C VAL A 169 0.51 -2.37 7.51
N VAL A 170 -0.33 -2.74 8.45
CA VAL A 170 0.03 -3.04 9.83
C VAL A 170 -0.20 -4.51 10.10
N THR A 171 0.85 -5.23 10.47
CA THR A 171 0.73 -6.66 10.80
C THR A 171 0.46 -6.87 12.30
N LYS A 172 -0.22 -7.96 12.63
CA LYS A 172 -0.51 -8.39 13.99
C LYS A 172 0.78 -8.53 14.80
N ARG A 173 0.71 -8.24 16.08
CA ARG A 173 1.82 -8.51 16.99
C ARG A 173 2.02 -10.01 17.19
N ALA A 174 3.22 -10.40 17.59
CA ALA A 174 3.54 -11.81 17.83
C ALA A 174 2.67 -12.44 18.93
N ASN A 175 2.26 -11.68 19.95
CA ASN A 175 1.34 -12.17 20.99
C ASN A 175 -0.08 -12.48 20.47
N ASP A 176 -0.50 -11.86 19.35
CA ASP A 176 -1.82 -12.06 18.75
C ASP A 176 -1.83 -13.20 17.70
N THR A 177 -0.67 -13.86 17.52
CA THR A 177 -0.48 -14.91 16.50
C THR A 177 0.13 -16.20 17.10
N GLN A 178 -0.26 -16.52 18.32
CA GLN A 178 0.23 -17.71 19.03
C GLN A 178 -0.37 -18.99 18.48
N GLY A 179 0.35 -20.12 18.65
CA GLY A 179 -0.01 -21.41 18.07
C GLY A 179 0.38 -21.53 16.59
N GLY A 180 -0.06 -22.60 15.96
CA GLY A 180 0.19 -22.88 14.55
C GLY A 180 -0.96 -22.40 13.65
N LEU A 181 -0.64 -22.07 12.39
CA LEU A 181 -1.60 -21.85 11.33
C LEU A 181 -1.07 -22.45 10.03
N LEU A 182 -1.91 -23.20 9.36
CA LEU A 182 -1.71 -23.61 7.96
C LEU A 182 -2.78 -22.96 7.10
N ALA A 183 -2.39 -22.38 5.97
CA ALA A 183 -3.27 -21.85 4.96
C ALA A 183 -2.86 -22.41 3.60
N ALA A 184 -3.83 -22.83 2.79
CA ALA A 184 -3.60 -23.29 1.44
C ALA A 184 -4.76 -22.83 0.54
N GLU A 185 -4.43 -22.44 -0.68
CA GLU A 185 -5.39 -22.07 -1.70
C GLU A 185 -5.02 -22.73 -3.02
N ALA A 186 -6.00 -23.23 -3.74
CA ALA A 186 -5.82 -23.81 -5.07
C ALA A 186 -6.99 -23.45 -5.97
N GLY A 187 -6.68 -23.02 -7.18
CA GLY A 187 -7.65 -22.65 -8.21
C GLY A 187 -7.12 -22.80 -9.61
N ASN A 188 -7.86 -22.26 -10.57
CA ASN A 188 -7.52 -22.33 -11.98
C ASN A 188 -6.47 -21.29 -12.43
N THR A 189 -6.19 -20.25 -11.60
CA THR A 189 -5.25 -19.18 -11.94
C THR A 189 -4.06 -19.07 -10.98
N GLN A 190 -4.17 -19.67 -9.78
CA GLN A 190 -3.06 -19.67 -8.82
C GLN A 190 -3.16 -20.77 -7.78
N ARG A 191 -2.05 -21.01 -7.07
CA ARG A 191 -1.92 -21.94 -5.93
C ARG A 191 -0.99 -21.35 -4.90
N ASP A 192 -1.42 -21.36 -3.64
CA ASP A 192 -0.69 -20.78 -2.51
C ASP A 192 -0.61 -21.78 -1.38
N ALA A 193 0.47 -21.70 -0.60
CA ALA A 193 0.59 -22.38 0.67
C ALA A 193 1.36 -21.50 1.66
N ALA A 194 0.91 -21.46 2.90
CA ALA A 194 1.56 -20.75 3.98
C ALA A 194 1.49 -21.53 5.29
N ALA A 195 2.52 -21.41 6.09
CA ALA A 195 2.58 -21.95 7.44
C ALA A 195 3.14 -20.90 8.39
N ARG A 196 2.58 -20.83 9.59
CA ARG A 196 3.02 -19.94 10.65
C ARG A 196 3.04 -20.66 11.98
N HIS A 197 4.02 -20.33 12.82
CA HIS A 197 4.08 -20.73 14.22
C HIS A 197 4.43 -19.56 15.12
N GLY A 198 3.66 -19.35 16.19
CA GLY A 198 3.91 -18.37 17.23
C GLY A 198 4.03 -19.00 18.60
N GLY A 199 4.91 -18.45 19.43
CA GLY A 199 5.15 -18.91 20.79
C GLY A 199 5.61 -17.78 21.71
N ALA A 200 5.68 -18.09 23.02
CA ALA A 200 6.19 -17.18 24.04
C ALA A 200 7.59 -17.62 24.48
N PHE A 201 8.43 -16.67 24.85
CA PHE A 201 9.74 -16.91 25.45
C PHE A 201 10.17 -15.72 26.32
N ALA A 202 10.90 -15.98 27.41
CA ALA A 202 11.62 -14.98 28.21
C ALA A 202 11.02 -13.57 28.25
N GLY A 203 9.71 -13.45 28.52
CA GLY A 203 9.00 -12.16 28.63
C GLY A 203 8.59 -11.54 27.27
N GLY A 204 8.80 -12.25 26.17
CA GLY A 204 8.40 -11.84 24.82
C GLY A 204 7.61 -12.92 24.09
N HIS A 205 7.20 -12.58 22.87
CA HIS A 205 6.48 -13.46 21.95
C HIS A 205 7.16 -13.43 20.59
N TYR A 206 7.09 -14.55 19.88
CA TYR A 206 7.61 -14.66 18.52
C TYR A 206 6.57 -15.21 17.55
N ARG A 207 6.79 -14.93 16.30
CA ARG A 207 6.10 -15.48 15.14
C ARG A 207 7.13 -15.80 14.07
N LEU A 208 7.05 -17.00 13.50
CA LEU A 208 7.80 -17.41 12.30
C LEU A 208 6.80 -17.81 11.24
N TYR A 209 7.06 -17.51 9.99
CA TYR A 209 6.20 -17.93 8.88
C TYR A 209 6.98 -18.22 7.62
N GLY A 210 6.36 -19.00 6.74
CA GLY A 210 6.80 -19.20 5.37
C GLY A 210 5.58 -19.30 4.45
N LYS A 211 5.70 -18.78 3.22
CA LYS A 211 4.66 -18.86 2.20
C LYS A 211 5.26 -19.05 0.81
N THR A 212 4.51 -19.67 -0.07
CA THR A 212 4.81 -19.76 -1.50
C THR A 212 3.55 -19.52 -2.31
N VAL A 213 3.69 -18.82 -3.43
CA VAL A 213 2.61 -18.48 -4.34
C VAL A 213 3.05 -18.81 -5.75
N ARG A 214 2.20 -19.51 -6.51
CA ARG A 214 2.38 -19.76 -7.94
C ARG A 214 1.19 -19.20 -8.69
N ARG A 215 1.43 -18.34 -9.65
CA ARG A 215 0.41 -17.76 -10.52
C ARG A 215 0.58 -18.26 -11.92
N ASP A 216 -0.51 -18.72 -12.52
CA ASP A 216 -0.55 -19.05 -13.93
C ASP A 216 -0.63 -17.77 -14.77
N GLU A 217 -0.26 -17.84 -16.03
CA GLU A 217 -0.31 -16.74 -16.98
C GLU A 217 -1.75 -16.33 -17.31
N THR A 218 -1.94 -15.07 -17.67
CA THR A 218 -3.17 -14.58 -18.29
C THR A 218 -3.13 -14.77 -19.81
N PHE A 219 -4.19 -14.32 -20.49
CA PHE A 219 -4.26 -14.35 -21.94
C PHE A 219 -4.36 -12.93 -22.51
N LEU A 220 -3.83 -12.74 -23.70
CA LEU A 220 -4.02 -11.53 -24.49
C LEU A 220 -5.43 -11.52 -25.10
N ALA A 221 -5.91 -10.35 -25.55
CA ALA A 221 -7.17 -10.23 -26.27
C ALA A 221 -7.27 -11.10 -27.53
N SER A 222 -6.14 -11.55 -28.10
CA SER A 222 -6.07 -12.51 -29.20
C SER A 222 -6.32 -13.97 -28.79
N GLY A 223 -6.41 -14.26 -27.48
CA GLY A 223 -6.43 -15.62 -26.94
C GLY A 223 -5.06 -16.29 -26.80
N ALA A 224 -3.98 -15.61 -27.18
CA ALA A 224 -2.62 -16.13 -26.97
C ALA A 224 -2.21 -15.99 -25.50
N PRO A 225 -1.40 -16.93 -24.95
CA PRO A 225 -0.88 -16.80 -23.59
C PRO A 225 0.03 -15.57 -23.47
N ALA A 226 -0.07 -14.84 -22.36
CA ALA A 226 0.71 -13.63 -22.11
C ALA A 226 2.14 -13.90 -21.61
N LEU A 227 2.49 -15.18 -21.34
CA LEU A 227 3.83 -15.66 -20.97
C LEU A 227 4.38 -15.00 -19.69
N GLU A 228 3.54 -14.83 -18.69
CA GLU A 228 3.84 -14.07 -17.45
C GLU A 228 3.63 -14.87 -16.15
N LYS A 229 3.63 -16.20 -16.29
CA LYS A 229 3.60 -17.13 -15.15
C LYS A 229 4.66 -16.75 -14.12
N GLY A 230 4.29 -16.76 -12.83
CA GLY A 230 5.19 -16.32 -11.78
C GLY A 230 5.18 -17.20 -10.55
N GLU A 231 6.29 -17.18 -9.82
CA GLU A 231 6.45 -17.82 -8.52
C GLU A 231 7.05 -16.84 -7.53
N HIS A 232 6.55 -16.85 -6.30
CA HIS A 232 7.06 -16.05 -5.20
C HIS A 232 7.11 -16.87 -3.93
N THR A 233 8.24 -16.86 -3.25
CA THR A 233 8.47 -17.57 -1.99
C THR A 233 9.04 -16.59 -0.97
N GLN A 234 8.52 -16.62 0.26
CA GLN A 234 8.89 -15.71 1.34
C GLN A 234 8.91 -16.43 2.67
N ALA A 235 9.88 -16.08 3.52
CA ALA A 235 9.89 -16.44 4.93
C ALA A 235 10.19 -15.21 5.78
N GLY A 236 9.67 -15.19 7.00
CA GLY A 236 9.90 -14.08 7.89
C GLY A 236 9.66 -14.41 9.35
N PHE A 237 10.02 -13.45 10.17
CA PHE A 237 9.85 -13.53 11.62
C PHE A 237 9.43 -12.18 12.20
N ARG A 238 8.81 -12.25 13.37
CA ARG A 238 8.56 -11.10 14.24
C ARG A 238 8.72 -11.50 15.69
N VAL A 239 9.34 -10.63 16.46
CA VAL A 239 9.52 -10.77 17.91
C VAL A 239 9.07 -9.47 18.56
N ASP A 240 8.22 -9.58 19.58
CA ASP A 240 7.72 -8.44 20.35
C ASP A 240 7.98 -8.69 21.85
N TRP A 241 8.56 -7.70 22.52
CA TRP A 241 8.66 -7.61 23.97
C TRP A 241 7.86 -6.42 24.48
N GLY A 242 7.28 -6.56 25.66
CA GLY A 242 6.52 -5.48 26.30
C GLY A 242 5.20 -5.16 25.59
N ARG A 243 4.73 -3.92 25.75
CA ARG A 243 3.46 -3.40 25.23
C ARG A 243 3.71 -2.50 24.00
N PRO A 244 2.70 -2.19 23.18
CA PRO A 244 2.86 -1.27 22.05
C PRO A 244 3.49 0.07 22.41
N GLN A 245 3.13 0.63 23.57
CA GLN A 245 3.59 1.94 24.04
C GLN A 245 4.87 1.85 24.90
N ASP A 246 5.28 0.65 25.34
CA ASP A 246 6.49 0.38 26.11
C ASP A 246 7.04 -0.99 25.73
N GLY A 247 7.74 -1.06 24.63
CA GLY A 247 8.21 -2.32 24.11
C GLY A 247 9.23 -2.22 23.00
N LEU A 248 9.70 -3.40 22.59
CA LEU A 248 10.63 -3.59 21.50
C LEU A 248 10.02 -4.55 20.49
N THR A 249 10.07 -4.21 19.22
CA THR A 249 9.75 -5.08 18.08
C THR A 249 11.01 -5.29 17.27
N PHE A 250 11.27 -6.53 16.88
CA PHE A 250 12.28 -6.89 15.88
C PHE A 250 11.66 -7.85 14.88
N GLN A 251 11.75 -7.53 13.59
CA GLN A 251 11.14 -8.33 12.52
C GLN A 251 11.96 -8.27 11.25
N GLY A 252 11.75 -9.23 10.36
CA GLY A 252 12.38 -9.26 9.05
C GLY A 252 11.80 -10.35 8.16
N ASP A 253 12.01 -10.15 6.86
CA ASP A 253 11.56 -11.05 5.81
C ASP A 253 12.69 -11.28 4.81
N ALA A 254 12.71 -12.46 4.20
CA ALA A 254 13.51 -12.77 3.03
C ALA A 254 12.60 -13.39 1.97
N TYR A 255 12.77 -12.98 0.71
CA TYR A 255 11.94 -13.44 -0.39
C TYR A 255 12.71 -13.60 -1.69
N GLU A 256 12.19 -14.45 -2.55
CA GLU A 256 12.62 -14.61 -3.92
C GLU A 256 11.40 -14.85 -4.82
N GLY A 257 11.49 -14.43 -6.08
CA GLY A 257 10.44 -14.66 -7.05
C GLY A 257 10.94 -14.44 -8.48
N ASP A 258 10.14 -14.94 -9.40
CA ASP A 258 10.33 -14.74 -10.83
C ASP A 258 8.98 -14.56 -11.56
N THR A 259 9.03 -14.02 -12.75
CA THR A 259 7.91 -13.97 -13.68
C THR A 259 8.26 -14.73 -14.96
N GLY A 260 8.85 -15.89 -14.77
CA GLY A 260 9.07 -16.93 -15.77
C GLY A 260 9.62 -16.44 -17.12
N GLN A 261 8.79 -16.55 -18.15
CA GLN A 261 9.20 -16.30 -19.52
C GLN A 261 9.53 -14.84 -19.85
N GLN A 262 9.06 -13.86 -19.06
CA GLN A 262 9.47 -12.47 -19.22
C GLN A 262 10.87 -12.19 -18.64
N GLY A 263 11.50 -13.19 -18.01
CA GLY A 263 12.86 -13.09 -17.51
C GLY A 263 13.04 -12.04 -16.40
N ARG A 264 12.02 -11.81 -15.58
CA ARG A 264 12.12 -10.96 -14.39
C ARG A 264 12.38 -11.84 -13.19
N GLU A 265 13.47 -11.58 -12.51
CA GLU A 265 13.83 -12.25 -11.26
C GLU A 265 14.01 -11.17 -10.18
N PHE A 266 13.63 -11.48 -8.94
CA PHE A 266 13.86 -10.58 -7.82
C PHE A 266 14.09 -11.35 -6.52
N THR A 267 14.94 -10.80 -5.67
CA THR A 267 15.16 -11.27 -4.29
C THR A 267 15.20 -10.09 -3.34
N GLY A 268 14.91 -10.31 -2.09
CA GLY A 268 15.04 -9.26 -1.09
C GLY A 268 15.17 -9.80 0.33
N LEU A 269 15.71 -8.94 1.18
CA LEU A 269 15.86 -9.15 2.61
C LEU A 269 15.61 -7.83 3.32
N ASN A 270 14.80 -7.84 4.39
CA ASN A 270 14.65 -6.68 5.25
C ASN A 270 14.75 -7.04 6.73
N LEU A 271 15.20 -6.10 7.53
CA LEU A 271 15.25 -6.17 8.99
C LEU A 271 14.79 -4.84 9.56
N LEU A 272 13.88 -4.86 10.53
CA LEU A 272 13.34 -3.68 11.20
C LEU A 272 13.40 -3.87 12.72
N GLY A 273 13.94 -2.87 13.41
CA GLY A 273 13.86 -2.71 14.86
C GLY A 273 13.07 -1.48 15.23
N ARG A 274 12.15 -1.60 16.19
CA ARG A 274 11.39 -0.47 16.75
C ARG A 274 11.38 -0.56 18.26
N TRP A 275 11.74 0.54 18.89
CA TRP A 275 11.67 0.73 20.33
C TRP A 275 10.72 1.89 20.65
N THR A 276 9.76 1.62 21.51
CA THR A 276 8.79 2.62 22.01
C THR A 276 8.87 2.65 23.52
N ARG A 277 8.91 3.83 24.10
CA ARG A 277 8.98 4.02 25.53
C ARG A 277 8.15 5.21 26.00
N PRO A 278 7.34 5.07 27.06
CA PRO A 278 6.75 6.22 27.73
C PRO A 278 7.87 7.06 28.36
N VAL A 279 7.74 8.37 28.24
CA VAL A 279 8.62 9.35 28.89
C VAL A 279 7.84 10.11 29.94
N ASN A 280 8.57 10.87 30.78
CA ASN A 280 7.93 11.69 31.83
C ASN A 280 6.82 12.57 31.23
N ASP A 281 5.82 12.89 32.04
CA ASP A 281 4.66 13.73 31.69
C ASP A 281 3.65 13.08 30.71
N GLY A 282 3.62 11.76 30.61
CA GLY A 282 2.67 11.03 29.75
C GLY A 282 2.98 11.10 28.26
N GLY A 283 4.21 11.44 27.92
CA GLY A 283 4.70 11.42 26.54
C GLY A 283 5.20 10.06 26.08
N GLU A 284 5.57 9.99 24.79
CA GLU A 284 6.12 8.79 24.13
C GLU A 284 7.36 9.14 23.30
N LEU A 285 8.39 8.32 23.42
CA LEU A 285 9.55 8.32 22.54
C LEU A 285 9.54 7.04 21.71
N LYS A 286 9.67 7.17 20.40
CA LYS A 286 9.76 6.06 19.45
C LYS A 286 11.02 6.19 18.59
N VAL A 287 11.80 5.13 18.52
CA VAL A 287 12.95 5.00 17.63
C VAL A 287 12.73 3.80 16.73
N GLN A 288 12.87 3.99 15.44
CA GLN A 288 12.79 2.93 14.44
C GLN A 288 14.01 2.96 13.54
N ALA A 289 14.58 1.80 13.28
CA ALA A 289 15.61 1.64 12.26
C ALA A 289 15.28 0.43 11.39
N TYR A 290 15.60 0.52 10.10
CA TYR A 290 15.52 -0.64 9.22
C TYR A 290 16.64 -0.67 8.19
N PHE A 291 16.92 -1.88 7.75
CA PHE A 291 17.72 -2.22 6.59
C PHE A 291 16.85 -2.95 5.59
N ASP A 292 16.97 -2.64 4.30
CA ASP A 292 16.28 -3.30 3.19
C ASP A 292 17.26 -3.48 2.04
N ARG A 293 17.41 -4.70 1.56
CA ARG A 293 18.15 -5.03 0.34
C ARG A 293 17.23 -5.66 -0.66
N THR A 294 17.20 -5.12 -1.88
CA THR A 294 16.51 -5.72 -3.02
C THR A 294 17.49 -5.91 -4.17
N TRP A 295 17.39 -7.04 -4.83
CA TRP A 295 18.02 -7.31 -6.09
C TRP A 295 16.95 -7.69 -7.10
N ARG A 296 17.07 -7.18 -8.32
CA ARG A 296 16.17 -7.53 -9.41
C ARG A 296 16.90 -7.57 -10.73
N ARG A 297 16.44 -8.42 -11.63
CA ARG A 297 16.91 -8.51 -13.00
C ARG A 297 15.74 -8.57 -13.96
N HIS A 298 15.74 -7.70 -14.95
CA HIS A 298 14.91 -7.79 -16.13
C HIS A 298 15.83 -8.11 -17.31
N VAL A 299 15.78 -9.34 -17.80
CA VAL A 299 16.69 -9.83 -18.83
C VAL A 299 16.65 -8.93 -20.08
N GLY A 300 17.81 -8.43 -20.51
CA GLY A 300 17.94 -7.51 -21.65
C GLY A 300 17.51 -6.07 -21.38
N VAL A 301 17.06 -5.75 -20.16
CA VAL A 301 16.62 -4.40 -19.79
C VAL A 301 17.55 -3.79 -18.75
N PHE A 302 17.66 -4.34 -17.55
CA PHE A 302 18.59 -3.90 -16.49
C PHE A 302 18.69 -4.94 -15.36
N GLU A 303 19.72 -4.80 -14.54
CA GLU A 303 19.83 -5.47 -13.26
C GLU A 303 20.12 -4.40 -12.18
N GLU A 304 19.46 -4.47 -11.03
CA GLU A 304 19.56 -3.47 -9.94
C GLU A 304 19.83 -4.16 -8.62
N THR A 305 20.73 -3.60 -7.84
CA THR A 305 20.89 -3.89 -6.41
C THR A 305 20.69 -2.59 -5.63
N LEU A 306 19.71 -2.59 -4.73
CA LEU A 306 19.40 -1.44 -3.89
C LEU A 306 19.52 -1.81 -2.41
N ASP A 307 20.39 -1.11 -1.69
CA ASP A 307 20.48 -1.14 -0.24
C ASP A 307 19.90 0.13 0.36
N THR A 308 18.98 -0.02 1.32
CA THR A 308 18.35 1.08 2.04
C THR A 308 18.62 0.96 3.53
N TYR A 309 19.11 2.04 4.13
CA TYR A 309 19.26 2.22 5.58
C TYR A 309 18.38 3.38 6.02
N ASP A 310 17.59 3.18 7.05
CA ASP A 310 16.68 4.20 7.58
C ASP A 310 16.76 4.24 9.11
N LEU A 311 16.74 5.44 9.65
CA LEU A 311 16.66 5.70 11.09
C LEU A 311 15.69 6.86 11.32
N GLU A 312 14.70 6.64 12.15
CA GLU A 312 13.70 7.65 12.53
C GLU A 312 13.54 7.72 14.04
N LEU A 313 13.49 8.93 14.55
CA LEU A 313 13.17 9.25 15.94
C LEU A 313 11.91 10.13 15.96
N GLN A 314 10.94 9.77 16.75
CA GLN A 314 9.73 10.56 17.03
C GLN A 314 9.57 10.75 18.53
N HIS A 315 9.20 11.94 18.93
CA HIS A 315 8.86 12.27 20.31
C HIS A 315 7.54 13.02 20.36
N SER A 316 6.60 12.49 21.12
CA SER A 316 5.36 13.15 21.49
C SER A 316 5.41 13.45 22.99
N PRO A 317 5.70 14.67 23.41
CA PRO A 317 5.53 15.07 24.81
C PRO A 317 4.08 14.86 25.26
N GLY A 318 3.87 14.61 26.52
CA GLY A 318 2.53 14.57 27.09
C GLY A 318 1.73 15.83 26.76
N ARG A 319 0.42 15.69 26.63
CA ARG A 319 -0.47 16.84 26.35
C ARG A 319 -0.26 17.94 27.40
N LYS A 320 0.05 19.16 26.95
CA LYS A 320 0.22 20.31 27.80
C LYS A 320 -0.82 21.36 27.46
N ASP A 321 -1.73 21.62 28.39
CA ASP A 321 -2.85 22.55 28.21
C ASP A 321 -3.71 22.21 26.99
N ARG A 322 -3.65 23.07 25.98
CA ARG A 322 -4.36 22.92 24.71
C ARG A 322 -3.53 22.28 23.61
N HIS A 323 -2.24 22.03 23.85
CA HIS A 323 -1.27 21.58 22.85
C HIS A 323 -0.98 20.10 22.96
N HIS A 324 -0.92 19.43 21.82
CA HIS A 324 -0.45 18.07 21.67
C HIS A 324 0.62 18.02 20.59
N LEU A 325 1.86 18.23 21.01
CA LEU A 325 3.02 18.32 20.13
C LEU A 325 3.50 16.92 19.71
N LEU A 326 3.93 16.80 18.47
CA LEU A 326 4.72 15.70 17.92
C LEU A 326 5.85 16.30 17.11
N TRP A 327 7.08 15.83 17.31
CA TRP A 327 8.20 16.18 16.47
C TRP A 327 9.08 14.96 16.21
N GLY A 328 9.85 15.00 15.16
CA GLY A 328 10.76 13.93 14.83
C GLY A 328 11.81 14.32 13.81
N LEU A 329 12.77 13.45 13.66
CA LEU A 329 13.84 13.55 12.68
C LEU A 329 14.12 12.18 12.08
N GLY A 330 14.60 12.16 10.85
CA GLY A 330 14.94 10.93 10.16
C GLY A 330 16.06 11.08 9.17
N LEU A 331 16.76 9.98 8.98
CA LEU A 331 17.89 9.84 8.07
C LEU A 331 17.68 8.60 7.21
N ARG A 332 17.75 8.74 5.89
CA ARG A 332 17.72 7.62 4.95
C ARG A 332 18.87 7.70 3.99
N ARG A 333 19.47 6.54 3.72
CA ARG A 333 20.51 6.38 2.70
C ARG A 333 20.15 5.21 1.80
N HIS A 334 20.22 5.45 0.51
CA HIS A 334 20.13 4.44 -0.51
C HIS A 334 21.49 4.29 -1.19
N TYR A 335 21.91 3.06 -1.41
CA TYR A 335 23.03 2.70 -2.28
C TYR A 335 22.46 1.87 -3.40
N ASP A 336 22.44 2.43 -4.58
CA ASP A 336 21.78 1.84 -5.76
C ASP A 336 22.84 1.60 -6.84
N GLU A 337 22.92 0.37 -7.32
CA GLU A 337 23.82 -0.09 -8.37
C GLU A 337 23.02 -0.74 -9.48
N VAL A 338 23.16 -0.24 -10.70
CA VAL A 338 22.49 -0.75 -11.89
C VAL A 338 23.52 -1.30 -12.87
N ILE A 339 23.32 -2.54 -13.32
CA ILE A 339 24.04 -3.10 -14.46
C ILE A 339 23.22 -2.73 -15.71
N ASN A 340 23.81 -1.84 -16.50
CA ASN A 340 23.20 -1.29 -17.71
C ASN A 340 23.07 -2.33 -18.83
N SER A 341 22.11 -2.11 -19.73
CA SER A 341 21.92 -2.89 -20.95
C SER A 341 21.99 -1.99 -22.20
N ALA A 342 21.80 -2.60 -23.38
CA ALA A 342 21.67 -1.83 -24.62
C ALA A 342 20.36 -1.05 -24.75
N THR A 343 19.35 -1.37 -23.93
CA THR A 343 18.01 -0.75 -23.98
C THR A 343 17.81 0.34 -22.95
N ILE A 344 18.42 0.19 -21.77
CA ILE A 344 18.34 1.15 -20.65
C ILE A 344 19.72 1.29 -20.02
N ILE A 345 20.15 2.53 -19.89
CA ILE A 345 21.43 2.93 -19.31
C ILE A 345 21.12 3.95 -18.20
N PHE A 346 21.74 3.79 -17.04
CA PHE A 346 21.80 4.80 -15.97
C PHE A 346 23.20 5.38 -15.90
N ASP A 347 23.30 6.69 -15.89
CA ASP A 347 24.57 7.41 -15.79
C ASP A 347 24.51 8.44 -14.65
N PRO A 348 25.24 8.21 -13.54
CA PRO A 348 26.15 7.08 -13.27
C PRO A 348 25.40 5.76 -12.99
N PRO A 349 26.01 4.60 -13.24
CA PRO A 349 25.38 3.30 -12.97
C PRO A 349 25.20 3.05 -11.46
N SER A 350 26.10 3.59 -10.61
CA SER A 350 26.00 3.50 -9.16
C SER A 350 25.74 4.87 -8.55
N ARG A 351 24.79 4.93 -7.61
CA ARG A 351 24.38 6.18 -6.94
C ARG A 351 24.12 5.99 -5.45
N SER A 352 24.66 6.91 -4.64
CA SER A 352 24.23 7.09 -3.24
C SER A 352 23.22 8.23 -3.17
N LEU A 353 22.04 7.96 -2.61
CA LEU A 353 20.97 8.93 -2.43
C LEU A 353 20.68 9.13 -0.95
N ALA A 354 20.59 10.37 -0.53
CA ALA A 354 20.35 10.79 0.84
C ALA A 354 18.97 11.44 0.96
N ARG A 355 18.30 11.17 2.07
CA ARG A 355 17.13 11.91 2.52
C ARG A 355 17.24 12.15 4.02
N GLU A 356 17.13 13.41 4.41
CA GLU A 356 17.21 13.85 5.79
C GLU A 356 16.02 14.75 6.07
N HIS A 357 15.41 14.61 7.25
CA HIS A 357 14.26 15.46 7.57
C HIS A 357 14.12 15.77 9.06
N VAL A 358 13.48 16.88 9.33
CA VAL A 358 12.91 17.22 10.63
C VAL A 358 11.46 17.65 10.41
N PHE A 359 10.59 17.26 11.32
CA PHE A 359 9.20 17.68 11.29
C PHE A 359 8.69 18.06 12.67
N VAL A 360 7.66 18.90 12.67
CA VAL A 360 6.89 19.26 13.86
C VAL A 360 5.42 19.34 13.49
N GLN A 361 4.57 18.85 14.38
CA GLN A 361 3.12 18.97 14.29
C GLN A 361 2.58 19.30 15.67
N ASP A 362 1.66 20.27 15.75
CA ASP A 362 0.96 20.62 16.96
C ASP A 362 -0.55 20.58 16.72
N GLU A 363 -1.25 19.79 17.51
CA GLU A 363 -2.71 19.77 17.57
C GLU A 363 -3.16 20.65 18.72
N ILE A 364 -3.79 21.76 18.38
CA ILE A 364 -4.22 22.84 19.28
C ILE A 364 -5.72 22.74 19.49
N ALA A 365 -6.17 22.40 20.70
CA ALA A 365 -7.57 22.44 21.06
C ALA A 365 -8.02 23.91 21.21
N LEU A 366 -8.61 24.49 20.15
CA LEU A 366 -9.14 25.87 20.18
C LEU A 366 -10.36 25.96 21.09
N ARG A 367 -11.19 24.92 21.09
CA ARG A 367 -12.36 24.69 21.93
C ARG A 367 -12.49 23.19 22.20
N PRO A 368 -13.35 22.75 23.14
CA PRO A 368 -13.57 21.31 23.38
C PRO A 368 -14.03 20.52 22.12
N ASP A 369 -14.68 21.21 21.19
CA ASP A 369 -15.23 20.65 19.95
C ASP A 369 -14.45 21.06 18.68
N VAL A 370 -13.39 21.90 18.77
CA VAL A 370 -12.62 22.41 17.63
C VAL A 370 -11.13 22.24 17.88
N ALA A 371 -10.46 21.51 17.00
CA ALA A 371 -9.01 21.34 16.99
C ALA A 371 -8.39 21.89 15.69
N LEU A 372 -7.29 22.60 15.82
CA LEU A 372 -6.44 23.05 14.72
C LEU A 372 -5.12 22.28 14.77
N THR A 373 -4.78 21.56 13.72
CA THR A 373 -3.49 20.91 13.58
C THR A 373 -2.61 21.69 12.60
N LEU A 374 -1.48 22.18 13.06
CA LEU A 374 -0.45 22.81 12.23
C LEU A 374 0.75 21.90 12.15
N GLY A 375 1.24 21.67 10.96
CA GLY A 375 2.39 20.82 10.73
C GLY A 375 3.34 21.38 9.69
N ALA A 376 4.62 21.11 9.87
CA ALA A 376 5.63 21.44 8.91
C ALA A 376 6.75 20.38 8.90
N LYS A 377 7.25 20.04 7.73
CA LYS A 377 8.44 19.22 7.53
C LYS A 377 9.41 19.96 6.65
N LEU A 378 10.66 19.95 7.04
CA LEU A 378 11.80 20.31 6.19
C LEU A 378 12.53 19.02 5.84
N GLU A 379 12.57 18.70 4.55
CA GLU A 379 13.22 17.51 4.03
C GLU A 379 14.28 17.89 3.01
N SER A 380 15.47 17.33 3.11
CA SER A 380 16.53 17.46 2.12
C SER A 380 16.70 16.16 1.36
N ASN A 381 16.84 16.23 0.04
CA ASN A 381 17.14 15.08 -0.82
C ASN A 381 18.29 15.38 -1.79
N SER A 382 18.92 14.33 -2.30
CA SER A 382 20.13 14.43 -3.15
C SER A 382 19.93 15.14 -4.48
N TYR A 383 18.70 15.32 -4.96
CA TYR A 383 18.44 15.90 -6.28
C TYR A 383 18.05 17.38 -6.23
N THR A 384 17.12 17.75 -5.34
CA THR A 384 16.55 19.10 -5.30
C THR A 384 16.90 19.88 -4.03
N GLY A 385 17.64 19.26 -3.10
CA GLY A 385 18.00 19.90 -1.83
C GLY A 385 16.78 19.98 -0.91
N ALA A 386 16.57 21.14 -0.30
CA ALA A 386 15.59 21.36 0.75
C ALA A 386 14.18 21.58 0.19
N GLU A 387 13.21 20.81 0.70
CA GLU A 387 11.78 20.91 0.43
C GLU A 387 11.03 21.24 1.72
N PHE A 388 10.16 22.25 1.68
CA PHE A 388 9.31 22.64 2.80
C PHE A 388 7.87 22.15 2.56
N LEU A 389 7.33 21.36 3.50
CA LEU A 389 6.06 20.64 3.39
C LEU A 389 5.12 21.07 4.54
N PRO A 390 4.46 22.22 4.44
CA PRO A 390 3.51 22.70 5.45
C PRO A 390 2.14 22.05 5.28
N SER A 391 1.40 21.95 6.38
CA SER A 391 -0.02 21.60 6.39
C SER A 391 -0.76 22.30 7.53
N ALA A 392 -2.04 22.56 7.29
CA ALA A 392 -2.97 23.05 8.30
C ALA A 392 -4.29 22.27 8.17
N ARG A 393 -4.81 21.78 9.30
CA ARG A 393 -6.07 21.04 9.35
C ARG A 393 -6.95 21.60 10.46
N LEU A 394 -8.22 21.79 10.17
CA LEU A 394 -9.23 22.21 11.13
C LEU A 394 -10.25 21.07 11.26
N GLY A 395 -10.46 20.58 12.46
CA GLY A 395 -11.49 19.61 12.81
C GLY A 395 -12.53 20.23 13.74
N TRP A 396 -13.81 20.11 13.37
CA TRP A 396 -14.93 20.51 14.21
C TRP A 396 -15.83 19.33 14.49
N ARG A 397 -16.05 19.02 15.76
CA ARG A 397 -16.91 17.94 16.26
C ARG A 397 -18.17 18.50 16.92
N PRO A 398 -19.21 18.85 16.15
CA PRO A 398 -20.47 19.37 16.70
C PRO A 398 -21.17 18.38 17.63
N SER A 399 -20.82 17.10 17.55
CA SER A 399 -21.18 16.04 18.51
C SER A 399 -20.11 14.96 18.51
N PRO A 400 -20.05 14.06 19.51
CA PRO A 400 -19.10 12.93 19.54
C PRO A 400 -19.18 12.03 18.28
N ALA A 401 -20.33 11.99 17.62
CA ALA A 401 -20.61 11.15 16.45
C ALA A 401 -20.32 11.85 15.11
N ARG A 402 -19.97 13.15 15.10
CA ARG A 402 -19.84 13.95 13.88
C ARG A 402 -18.52 14.69 13.82
N LEU A 403 -17.86 14.62 12.69
CA LEU A 403 -16.64 15.37 12.38
C LEU A 403 -16.82 16.09 11.05
N VAL A 404 -16.67 17.41 11.06
CA VAL A 404 -16.44 18.26 9.88
C VAL A 404 -14.98 18.67 9.88
N TRP A 405 -14.29 18.54 8.76
CA TRP A 405 -12.89 18.93 8.71
C TRP A 405 -12.51 19.58 7.39
N SER A 406 -11.47 20.40 7.43
CA SER A 406 -10.84 20.95 6.23
C SER A 406 -9.33 20.89 6.38
N ALA A 407 -8.61 20.79 5.25
CA ALA A 407 -7.16 20.76 5.22
C ALA A 407 -6.60 21.56 4.03
N LEU A 408 -5.44 22.16 4.26
CA LEU A 408 -4.59 22.77 3.25
C LEU A 408 -3.21 22.16 3.38
N SER A 409 -2.64 21.69 2.29
CA SER A 409 -1.33 21.03 2.31
C SER A 409 -0.51 21.36 1.05
N ARG A 410 0.81 21.51 1.24
CA ARG A 410 1.78 21.46 0.14
C ARG A 410 2.58 20.17 0.27
N THR A 411 2.69 19.43 -0.81
CA THR A 411 3.43 18.18 -0.90
C THR A 411 4.24 18.10 -2.18
N VAL A 412 5.24 17.22 -2.24
CA VAL A 412 6.10 17.06 -3.41
C VAL A 412 6.34 15.59 -3.73
N ARG A 413 6.53 15.29 -5.02
CA ARG A 413 7.21 14.09 -5.48
C ARG A 413 8.67 14.43 -5.78
N ALA A 414 9.59 13.84 -5.05
CA ALA A 414 11.01 14.01 -5.31
C ALA A 414 11.43 13.27 -6.59
N PRO A 415 12.44 13.76 -7.34
CA PRO A 415 12.95 13.08 -8.51
C PRO A 415 13.46 11.67 -8.21
N SER A 416 13.33 10.81 -9.21
CA SER A 416 13.88 9.45 -9.22
C SER A 416 15.09 9.34 -10.15
N ARG A 417 15.75 8.18 -10.16
CA ARG A 417 16.84 7.92 -11.10
C ARG A 417 16.38 7.94 -12.57
N ILE A 418 15.16 7.42 -12.84
CA ILE A 418 14.56 7.51 -14.20
C ILE A 418 14.37 8.97 -14.63
N ASP A 419 14.03 9.86 -13.70
CA ASP A 419 13.84 11.27 -14.06
C ASP A 419 15.16 11.98 -14.40
N ARG A 420 16.25 11.60 -13.76
CA ARG A 420 17.53 12.34 -13.80
C ARG A 420 18.66 11.67 -14.55
N GLU A 421 18.73 10.34 -14.53
CA GLU A 421 19.93 9.58 -14.89
C GLU A 421 19.69 8.55 -15.99
N LEU A 422 18.45 8.45 -16.49
CA LEU A 422 18.08 7.52 -17.56
C LEU A 422 18.67 7.93 -18.89
N PHE A 423 19.20 6.96 -19.64
CA PHE A 423 19.34 7.04 -21.09
C PHE A 423 18.72 5.80 -21.71
N ALA A 424 17.69 5.99 -22.54
CA ALA A 424 16.97 4.94 -23.24
C ALA A 424 17.21 5.05 -24.75
N PRO A 425 18.34 4.50 -25.27
CA PRO A 425 18.71 4.61 -26.69
C PRO A 425 17.78 3.85 -27.64
N ALA A 426 17.08 2.83 -27.14
CA ALA A 426 16.16 2.03 -27.94
C ALA A 426 14.86 2.76 -28.30
N ASN A 427 14.54 3.85 -27.62
CA ASN A 427 13.40 4.71 -27.97
C ASN A 427 13.70 5.52 -29.23
N VAL A 428 12.68 5.81 -30.00
CA VAL A 428 12.79 6.64 -31.22
C VAL A 428 11.82 7.81 -31.10
N PRO A 429 12.32 9.03 -30.84
CA PRO A 429 13.73 9.38 -30.58
C PRO A 429 14.24 8.89 -29.21
N PRO A 430 15.57 8.78 -29.03
CA PRO A 430 16.16 8.41 -27.73
C PRO A 430 15.71 9.34 -26.60
N ILE A 431 15.55 8.79 -25.39
CA ILE A 431 15.13 9.58 -24.20
C ILE A 431 16.30 9.65 -23.23
N VAL A 432 16.62 10.87 -22.75
CA VAL A 432 17.59 11.13 -21.69
C VAL A 432 16.90 11.69 -20.44
N GLY A 433 17.42 11.35 -19.28
CA GLY A 433 17.04 11.97 -18.01
C GLY A 433 17.36 13.47 -17.99
N GLY A 434 16.54 14.24 -17.30
CA GLY A 434 16.70 15.69 -17.17
C GLY A 434 17.62 16.05 -16.02
N ALA A 435 18.83 16.56 -16.30
CA ALA A 435 19.76 17.00 -15.26
C ALA A 435 19.14 18.07 -14.34
N ASP A 436 18.23 18.89 -14.86
CA ASP A 436 17.56 19.97 -14.14
C ASP A 436 16.13 19.60 -13.68
N PHE A 437 15.75 18.34 -13.77
CA PHE A 437 14.42 17.91 -13.36
C PHE A 437 14.20 18.22 -11.86
N GLN A 438 13.09 18.92 -11.55
CA GLN A 438 12.74 19.39 -10.21
C GLN A 438 11.68 18.48 -9.56
N SER A 439 11.48 18.66 -8.24
CA SER A 439 10.33 18.04 -7.57
C SER A 439 9.02 18.53 -8.19
N GLU A 440 8.11 17.59 -8.44
CA GLU A 440 6.71 17.94 -8.73
C GLU A 440 6.06 18.44 -7.45
N VAL A 441 5.20 19.45 -7.55
CA VAL A 441 4.53 20.06 -6.39
C VAL A 441 3.04 19.88 -6.51
N ALA A 442 2.38 19.53 -5.41
CA ALA A 442 0.92 19.60 -5.30
C ALA A 442 0.51 20.50 -4.14
N LYS A 443 -0.47 21.37 -4.40
CA LYS A 443 -1.20 22.18 -3.43
C LYS A 443 -2.61 21.66 -3.36
N VAL A 444 -3.04 21.21 -2.19
CA VAL A 444 -4.30 20.48 -2.03
C VAL A 444 -5.15 21.13 -0.96
N PHE A 445 -6.42 21.40 -1.33
CA PHE A 445 -7.49 21.76 -0.41
C PHE A 445 -8.47 20.58 -0.29
N GLU A 446 -8.87 20.28 0.95
CA GLU A 446 -9.82 19.22 1.26
C GLU A 446 -10.92 19.74 2.20
N LEU A 447 -12.12 19.23 2.00
CA LEU A 447 -13.26 19.40 2.88
C LEU A 447 -13.93 18.05 3.10
N GLY A 448 -14.11 17.64 4.34
CA GLY A 448 -14.68 16.34 4.66
C GLY A 448 -15.72 16.37 5.76
N TYR A 449 -16.58 15.37 5.72
CA TYR A 449 -17.60 15.09 6.71
C TYR A 449 -17.58 13.60 7.06
N ARG A 450 -17.63 13.29 8.34
CA ARG A 450 -17.78 11.90 8.84
C ARG A 450 -18.84 11.87 9.93
N GLU A 451 -19.70 10.85 9.89
CA GLU A 451 -20.72 10.65 10.91
C GLU A 451 -20.90 9.17 11.24
N GLN A 452 -21.04 8.92 12.53
CA GLN A 452 -21.57 7.70 13.10
C GLN A 452 -23.05 7.92 13.43
N SER A 453 -23.95 7.57 12.51
CA SER A 453 -25.40 7.75 12.68
C SER A 453 -26.00 6.56 13.45
N GLY A 454 -25.97 6.66 14.78
CA GLY A 454 -26.38 5.56 15.67
C GLY A 454 -25.44 4.34 15.60
N PRO A 455 -25.85 3.19 16.17
CA PRO A 455 -24.98 2.01 16.29
C PRO A 455 -24.86 1.19 15.00
N ARG A 456 -25.56 1.58 13.92
CA ARG A 456 -25.68 0.73 12.72
C ARG A 456 -25.18 1.37 11.42
N LEU A 457 -24.95 2.66 11.38
CA LEU A 457 -24.55 3.36 10.14
C LEU A 457 -23.40 4.31 10.41
N SER A 458 -22.33 4.18 9.62
CA SER A 458 -21.20 5.10 9.56
C SER A 458 -20.98 5.50 8.12
N TYR A 459 -20.70 6.78 7.86
CA TYR A 459 -20.37 7.26 6.52
C TYR A 459 -19.36 8.42 6.53
N SER A 460 -18.66 8.55 5.41
CA SER A 460 -17.67 9.59 5.18
C SER A 460 -17.84 10.16 3.78
N LEU A 461 -17.67 11.46 3.67
CA LEU A 461 -17.70 12.21 2.41
C LEU A 461 -16.50 13.16 2.40
N THR A 462 -15.77 13.23 1.28
CA THR A 462 -14.62 14.13 1.11
C THR A 462 -14.63 14.72 -0.29
N ALA A 463 -14.52 16.04 -0.38
CA ALA A 463 -14.22 16.76 -1.60
C ALA A 463 -12.78 17.25 -1.57
N ALA A 464 -12.08 17.16 -2.69
CA ALA A 464 -10.69 17.58 -2.83
C ALA A 464 -10.49 18.39 -4.11
N LEU A 465 -9.66 19.44 -4.01
CA LEU A 465 -9.18 20.25 -5.11
C LEU A 465 -7.66 20.27 -5.05
N SER A 466 -7.01 19.90 -6.15
CA SER A 466 -5.56 19.83 -6.22
C SER A 466 -5.03 20.58 -7.42
N ASP A 467 -3.96 21.33 -7.21
CA ASP A 467 -3.23 22.05 -8.24
C ASP A 467 -1.79 21.49 -8.26
N TYR A 468 -1.39 20.95 -9.41
CA TYR A 468 -0.10 20.31 -9.60
C TYR A 468 0.77 21.13 -10.54
N GLU A 469 1.97 21.39 -10.10
CA GLU A 469 2.99 22.14 -10.84
C GLU A 469 4.19 21.24 -11.14
N ARG A 470 4.86 21.49 -12.26
CA ARG A 470 6.12 20.81 -12.64
C ARG A 470 5.97 19.29 -12.76
N ILE A 471 4.83 18.83 -13.31
CA ILE A 471 4.61 17.41 -13.58
C ILE A 471 5.62 16.94 -14.64
N ARG A 472 6.05 15.70 -14.48
CA ARG A 472 6.93 15.01 -15.42
C ARG A 472 6.37 15.04 -16.84
N SER A 473 7.26 15.28 -17.79
CA SER A 473 7.00 15.20 -19.23
C SER A 473 8.21 14.58 -19.94
N VAL A 474 8.04 14.24 -21.20
CA VAL A 474 9.16 13.99 -22.12
C VAL A 474 9.07 15.06 -23.20
N SER A 475 10.05 15.95 -23.24
CA SER A 475 10.06 17.12 -24.13
C SER A 475 11.11 17.00 -25.22
N PRO A 476 10.93 17.62 -26.39
CA PRO A 476 11.92 17.63 -27.45
C PRO A 476 13.25 18.22 -26.99
N ALA A 477 14.36 17.60 -27.41
CA ALA A 477 15.71 18.08 -27.13
C ALA A 477 16.63 17.84 -28.35
N PRO A 478 17.76 18.56 -28.49
CA PRO A 478 18.72 18.28 -29.54
C PRO A 478 19.20 16.83 -29.53
N GLY A 479 18.97 16.11 -30.63
CA GLY A 479 19.38 14.71 -30.76
C GLY A 479 18.44 13.67 -30.14
N GLY A 480 17.28 14.10 -29.59
CA GLY A 480 16.33 13.17 -28.98
C GLY A 480 15.22 13.83 -28.17
N SER A 481 14.96 13.28 -27.01
CA SER A 481 14.00 13.78 -26.03
C SER A 481 14.59 13.79 -24.63
N VAL A 482 14.12 14.68 -23.77
CA VAL A 482 14.59 14.82 -22.39
C VAL A 482 13.41 14.71 -21.42
N VAL A 483 13.62 14.05 -20.28
CA VAL A 483 12.67 14.08 -19.16
C VAL A 483 12.67 15.48 -18.56
N ALA A 484 11.53 16.13 -18.50
CA ALA A 484 11.37 17.53 -18.09
C ALA A 484 10.17 17.72 -17.15
N ASN A 485 9.97 18.92 -16.65
CA ASN A 485 8.84 19.35 -15.81
C ASN A 485 7.88 20.28 -16.55
N ASP A 486 7.52 19.95 -17.77
CA ASP A 486 6.80 20.84 -18.69
C ASP A 486 5.29 20.65 -18.69
N GLN A 487 4.74 19.99 -17.67
CA GLN A 487 3.30 19.81 -17.48
C GLN A 487 2.81 20.39 -16.15
N GLU A 488 1.53 20.69 -16.11
CA GLU A 488 0.76 21.05 -14.93
C GLU A 488 -0.58 20.31 -14.96
N ALA A 489 -1.26 20.19 -13.81
CA ALA A 489 -2.60 19.60 -13.78
C ALA A 489 -3.49 20.22 -12.72
N LYS A 490 -4.79 20.11 -12.96
CA LYS A 490 -5.84 20.37 -11.98
C LYS A 490 -6.64 19.12 -11.77
N ALA A 491 -6.81 18.73 -10.52
CA ALA A 491 -7.63 17.58 -10.17
C ALA A 491 -8.74 17.99 -9.19
N LYS A 492 -9.94 17.42 -9.43
CA LYS A 492 -11.11 17.53 -8.56
C LYS A 492 -11.59 16.14 -8.23
N GLY A 493 -11.93 15.89 -6.98
CA GLY A 493 -12.39 14.59 -6.54
C GLY A 493 -13.51 14.69 -5.52
N LEU A 494 -14.44 13.73 -5.59
CA LEU A 494 -15.45 13.48 -4.58
C LEU A 494 -15.40 12.01 -4.21
N GLU A 495 -15.14 11.73 -2.94
CA GLU A 495 -15.03 10.39 -2.37
C GLU A 495 -16.12 10.20 -1.31
N ALA A 496 -16.87 9.11 -1.38
CA ALA A 496 -17.84 8.77 -0.34
C ALA A 496 -17.87 7.28 -0.09
N TRP A 497 -18.09 6.91 1.19
CA TRP A 497 -18.35 5.53 1.57
C TRP A 497 -19.19 5.44 2.84
N ALA A 498 -19.85 4.30 2.98
CA ALA A 498 -20.66 3.98 4.15
C ALA A 498 -20.48 2.52 4.54
N THR A 499 -20.61 2.25 5.84
CA THR A 499 -20.76 0.93 6.42
C THR A 499 -22.09 0.88 7.15
N TRP A 500 -22.94 -0.07 6.77
CA TRP A 500 -24.26 -0.26 7.36
C TRP A 500 -24.47 -1.68 7.86
N ARG A 501 -24.70 -1.83 9.16
CA ARG A 501 -25.15 -3.09 9.77
C ARG A 501 -26.69 -3.17 9.63
N ALA A 502 -27.15 -3.69 8.49
CA ALA A 502 -28.56 -3.78 8.17
C ALA A 502 -29.31 -4.71 9.13
N SER A 503 -28.65 -5.77 9.63
CA SER A 503 -29.11 -6.66 10.68
C SER A 503 -27.93 -7.22 11.47
N GLU A 504 -28.19 -8.05 12.49
CA GLU A 504 -27.14 -8.79 13.24
C GLU A 504 -26.29 -9.71 12.34
N ARG A 505 -26.86 -10.13 11.18
CA ARG A 505 -26.25 -11.08 10.23
C ARG A 505 -25.83 -10.45 8.91
N LEU A 506 -26.13 -9.17 8.68
CA LEU A 506 -25.85 -8.52 7.40
C LEU A 506 -25.14 -7.21 7.61
N ARG A 507 -23.91 -7.11 7.10
CA ARG A 507 -23.14 -5.88 6.97
C ARG A 507 -22.97 -5.52 5.50
N LEU A 508 -23.27 -4.29 5.17
CA LEU A 508 -23.09 -3.70 3.85
C LEU A 508 -22.00 -2.61 3.92
N ASN A 509 -21.07 -2.66 3.00
CA ASN A 509 -20.07 -1.62 2.80
C ASN A 509 -20.20 -1.14 1.36
N GLY A 510 -20.20 0.16 1.14
CA GLY A 510 -20.27 0.69 -0.21
C GLY A 510 -19.60 2.05 -0.29
N GLY A 511 -19.10 2.39 -1.46
CA GLY A 511 -18.53 3.69 -1.72
C GLY A 511 -18.33 3.94 -3.19
N PHE A 512 -18.10 5.21 -3.51
CA PHE A 512 -17.81 5.65 -4.85
C PHE A 512 -16.77 6.77 -4.85
N VAL A 513 -16.12 6.93 -5.98
CA VAL A 513 -15.26 8.07 -6.29
C VAL A 513 -15.70 8.63 -7.64
N LEU A 514 -15.76 9.95 -7.70
CA LEU A 514 -15.86 10.74 -8.93
C LEU A 514 -14.62 11.61 -8.99
N GLN A 515 -13.93 11.65 -10.12
CA GLN A 515 -12.75 12.47 -10.29
C GLN A 515 -12.65 13.02 -11.71
N ASP A 516 -11.97 14.17 -11.81
CA ASP A 516 -11.62 14.84 -13.05
C ASP A 516 -10.17 15.30 -12.92
N VAL A 517 -9.30 14.80 -13.78
CA VAL A 517 -7.85 15.10 -13.78
C VAL A 517 -7.47 15.62 -15.15
N ASP A 518 -7.22 16.91 -15.22
CA ASP A 518 -6.84 17.62 -16.44
C ASP A 518 -5.33 17.91 -16.41
N ILE A 519 -4.56 17.16 -17.21
CA ILE A 519 -3.11 17.30 -17.35
C ILE A 519 -2.81 18.02 -18.66
N THR A 520 -2.16 19.18 -18.58
CA THR A 520 -1.88 20.04 -19.73
C THR A 520 -0.39 20.40 -19.81
N PRO A 521 0.20 20.49 -21.02
CA PRO A 521 1.52 21.07 -21.20
C PRO A 521 1.52 22.54 -20.75
N ARG A 522 2.62 23.01 -20.17
CA ARG A 522 2.83 24.43 -19.94
C ARG A 522 2.82 25.22 -21.25
N PRO A 523 2.51 26.51 -21.21
CA PRO A 523 2.50 27.34 -22.41
C PRO A 523 3.82 27.25 -23.19
N GLY A 524 3.75 26.83 -24.47
CA GLY A 524 4.90 26.64 -25.34
C GLY A 524 5.65 25.34 -25.22
N ALA A 525 5.28 24.47 -24.28
CA ALA A 525 5.86 23.14 -24.13
C ALA A 525 5.15 22.08 -25.00
N VAL A 526 5.89 21.03 -25.36
CA VAL A 526 5.38 19.86 -26.08
C VAL A 526 5.71 18.62 -25.27
N ASN A 527 4.71 17.81 -24.95
CA ASN A 527 4.90 16.53 -24.28
C ASN A 527 4.91 15.38 -25.30
N LEU A 528 5.99 14.60 -25.30
CA LEU A 528 6.20 13.40 -26.14
C LEU A 528 6.07 12.11 -25.32
N SER A 529 5.61 12.17 -24.08
CA SER A 529 5.41 10.96 -23.24
C SER A 529 4.49 9.96 -23.94
N ALA A 530 4.79 8.68 -23.78
CA ALA A 530 3.89 7.63 -24.24
C ALA A 530 2.52 7.72 -23.51
N PRO A 531 1.43 7.31 -24.17
CA PRO A 531 0.10 7.28 -23.58
C PRO A 531 0.07 6.61 -22.19
N GLY A 532 -0.66 7.20 -21.23
CA GLY A 532 -0.80 6.69 -19.87
C GLY A 532 0.44 6.78 -18.97
N THR A 533 1.52 7.44 -19.42
CA THR A 533 2.74 7.59 -18.61
C THR A 533 2.51 8.50 -17.41
N GLU A 534 1.75 9.57 -17.57
CA GLU A 534 1.48 10.57 -16.53
C GLU A 534 0.15 10.34 -15.80
N GLY A 535 -0.72 9.53 -16.35
CA GLY A 535 -2.00 9.13 -15.77
C GLY A 535 -2.93 8.54 -16.83
N ASN A 536 -3.66 7.51 -16.46
CA ASN A 536 -4.72 6.89 -17.26
C ASN A 536 -5.86 6.50 -16.32
N ASP A 537 -6.58 7.49 -15.86
CA ASP A 537 -7.53 7.38 -14.76
C ASP A 537 -8.96 7.15 -15.27
N PRO A 538 -9.77 6.33 -14.59
CA PRO A 538 -11.20 6.32 -14.80
C PRO A 538 -11.82 7.55 -14.12
N ASP A 539 -12.87 8.14 -14.72
CA ASP A 539 -13.57 9.29 -14.15
C ASP A 539 -14.38 8.92 -12.91
N TYR A 540 -14.73 7.65 -12.77
CA TYR A 540 -15.49 7.15 -11.62
C TYR A 540 -15.28 5.66 -11.36
N TRP A 541 -15.53 5.28 -10.10
CA TRP A 541 -15.79 3.88 -9.74
C TRP A 541 -16.76 3.78 -8.57
N VAL A 542 -17.43 2.62 -8.51
CA VAL A 542 -18.34 2.26 -7.42
C VAL A 542 -17.98 0.86 -6.92
N LYS A 543 -17.93 0.69 -5.61
CA LYS A 543 -17.66 -0.60 -4.96
C LYS A 543 -18.75 -0.86 -3.92
N LEU A 544 -19.33 -2.05 -3.93
CA LEU A 544 -20.32 -2.50 -2.96
C LEU A 544 -19.93 -3.88 -2.46
N ARG A 545 -20.04 -4.11 -1.16
CA ARG A 545 -19.79 -5.41 -0.53
C ARG A 545 -20.88 -5.73 0.48
N GLY A 546 -21.40 -6.95 0.42
CA GLY A 546 -22.31 -7.53 1.40
C GLY A 546 -21.65 -8.71 2.09
N SER A 547 -21.68 -8.74 3.43
CA SER A 547 -21.20 -9.83 4.26
C SER A 547 -22.36 -10.39 5.07
N PHE A 548 -22.70 -11.66 4.82
CA PHE A 548 -23.81 -12.37 5.43
C PHE A 548 -23.30 -13.50 6.33
N ASP A 549 -23.80 -13.57 7.55
CA ASP A 549 -23.68 -14.72 8.44
C ASP A 549 -24.94 -15.59 8.26
N LEU A 550 -24.87 -16.54 7.31
CA LEU A 550 -26.01 -17.42 6.98
C LEU A 550 -26.40 -18.28 8.19
N THR A 551 -25.39 -18.81 8.87
CA THR A 551 -25.50 -19.53 10.15
C THR A 551 -24.29 -19.20 11.01
N SER A 552 -24.17 -19.75 12.21
CA SER A 552 -22.96 -19.66 13.03
C SER A 552 -21.70 -20.30 12.39
N ALA A 553 -21.89 -21.15 11.38
CA ALA A 553 -20.83 -21.88 10.69
C ALA A 553 -20.66 -21.49 9.21
N HIS A 554 -21.63 -20.82 8.61
CA HIS A 554 -21.62 -20.51 7.16
C HIS A 554 -21.69 -19.00 6.93
N GLU A 555 -20.80 -18.49 6.10
CA GLU A 555 -20.68 -17.09 5.71
C GLU A 555 -20.80 -16.97 4.19
N LEU A 556 -21.47 -15.92 3.73
CA LEU A 556 -21.51 -15.54 2.31
C LEU A 556 -21.07 -14.09 2.19
N ASP A 557 -20.05 -13.85 1.39
CA ASP A 557 -19.54 -12.53 1.07
C ASP A 557 -19.64 -12.30 -0.44
N VAL A 558 -20.17 -11.15 -0.83
CA VAL A 558 -20.32 -10.77 -2.24
C VAL A 558 -19.79 -9.35 -2.40
N GLN A 559 -18.96 -9.13 -3.40
CA GLN A 559 -18.44 -7.82 -3.77
C GLN A 559 -18.72 -7.55 -5.25
N ILE A 560 -19.29 -6.39 -5.54
CA ILE A 560 -19.44 -5.88 -6.89
C ILE A 560 -18.64 -4.57 -7.03
N ARG A 561 -17.94 -4.44 -8.14
CA ARG A 561 -17.24 -3.21 -8.50
C ARG A 561 -17.54 -2.82 -9.93
N ARG A 562 -17.86 -1.55 -10.15
CA ARG A 562 -17.98 -0.92 -11.46
C ARG A 562 -16.86 0.11 -11.59
N ILE A 563 -16.01 -0.04 -12.60
CA ILE A 563 -14.92 0.88 -12.92
C ILE A 563 -15.23 1.53 -14.27
N GLY A 564 -15.08 2.84 -14.37
CA GLY A 564 -15.20 3.60 -15.61
C GLY A 564 -14.12 3.23 -16.64
N SER A 565 -14.29 3.70 -17.86
CA SER A 565 -13.28 3.53 -18.90
C SER A 565 -12.03 4.36 -18.62
N ARG A 566 -10.89 3.92 -19.14
CA ARG A 566 -9.64 4.69 -19.14
C ARG A 566 -9.42 5.28 -20.54
N PRO A 567 -9.02 6.56 -20.64
CA PRO A 567 -8.96 7.24 -21.95
C PRO A 567 -7.77 6.83 -22.81
N ASP A 568 -6.54 6.75 -22.26
CA ASP A 568 -5.34 6.63 -23.08
C ASP A 568 -4.18 5.89 -22.36
N PRO A 569 -3.82 4.68 -22.76
CA PRO A 569 -4.47 3.85 -23.79
C PRO A 569 -5.91 3.49 -23.39
N ALA A 570 -6.80 3.47 -24.37
CA ALA A 570 -8.21 3.22 -24.14
C ALA A 570 -8.47 1.81 -23.59
N VAL A 571 -9.07 1.74 -22.40
CA VAL A 571 -9.52 0.50 -21.77
C VAL A 571 -11.01 0.63 -21.47
N PRO A 572 -11.87 -0.31 -21.91
CA PRO A 572 -13.29 -0.24 -21.64
C PRO A 572 -13.58 -0.36 -20.14
N GLY A 573 -14.60 0.35 -19.67
CA GLY A 573 -15.09 0.19 -18.31
C GLY A 573 -15.72 -1.20 -18.11
N TYR A 574 -15.57 -1.76 -16.92
CA TYR A 574 -16.03 -3.11 -16.59
C TYR A 574 -16.82 -3.18 -15.28
N THR A 575 -17.58 -4.25 -15.12
CA THR A 575 -18.25 -4.62 -13.86
C THR A 575 -17.79 -6.01 -13.45
N ALA A 576 -17.19 -6.15 -12.28
CA ALA A 576 -16.77 -7.43 -11.75
C ALA A 576 -17.57 -7.80 -10.50
N LEU A 577 -17.86 -9.07 -10.36
CA LEU A 577 -18.51 -9.69 -9.20
C LEU A 577 -17.57 -10.75 -8.63
N ASP A 578 -17.26 -10.61 -7.34
CA ASP A 578 -16.52 -11.60 -6.58
C ASP A 578 -17.43 -12.15 -5.47
N ALA A 579 -17.31 -13.44 -5.15
CA ALA A 579 -18.09 -14.08 -4.11
C ALA A 579 -17.24 -15.08 -3.32
N ARG A 580 -17.52 -15.21 -2.03
CA ARG A 580 -16.93 -16.21 -1.15
C ARG A 580 -18.03 -16.89 -0.33
N LEU A 581 -18.03 -18.22 -0.34
CA LEU A 581 -18.82 -19.05 0.57
C LEU A 581 -17.86 -19.70 1.56
N GLY A 582 -17.89 -19.28 2.82
CA GLY A 582 -17.06 -19.81 3.89
C GLY A 582 -17.82 -20.79 4.78
N TRP A 583 -17.16 -21.88 5.17
CA TRP A 583 -17.65 -22.86 6.10
C TRP A 583 -16.64 -23.10 7.23
N ARG A 584 -17.00 -22.75 8.45
CA ARG A 584 -16.25 -23.09 9.66
C ARG A 584 -16.61 -24.53 10.07
N ALA A 585 -15.88 -25.50 9.50
CA ALA A 585 -16.13 -26.91 9.71
C ALA A 585 -15.86 -27.32 11.18
N THR A 586 -14.88 -26.70 11.82
CA THR A 586 -14.60 -26.80 13.26
C THR A 586 -14.18 -25.43 13.82
N ARG A 587 -13.92 -25.35 15.11
CA ARG A 587 -13.39 -24.10 15.73
C ARG A 587 -12.03 -23.67 15.15
N ASN A 588 -11.26 -24.60 14.61
CA ASN A 588 -9.91 -24.37 14.12
C ASN A 588 -9.78 -24.58 12.61
N MET A 589 -10.85 -24.97 11.90
CA MET A 589 -10.80 -25.28 10.47
C MET A 589 -11.88 -24.53 9.70
N GLU A 590 -11.45 -23.76 8.71
CA GLU A 590 -12.30 -23.05 7.78
C GLU A 590 -12.00 -23.49 6.35
N LEU A 591 -13.04 -23.79 5.59
CA LEU A 591 -13.01 -24.06 4.15
C LEU A 591 -13.80 -22.96 3.44
N SER A 592 -13.26 -22.42 2.34
CA SER A 592 -13.97 -21.42 1.54
C SER A 592 -13.93 -21.78 0.06
N LEU A 593 -15.05 -21.59 -0.61
CA LEU A 593 -15.13 -21.56 -2.07
C LEU A 593 -15.18 -20.09 -2.51
N ILE A 594 -14.29 -19.70 -3.40
CA ILE A 594 -14.09 -18.31 -3.82
C ILE A 594 -14.20 -18.23 -5.33
N GLY A 595 -14.94 -17.24 -5.82
CA GLY A 595 -15.00 -16.90 -7.23
C GLY A 595 -14.66 -15.43 -7.43
N GLN A 596 -13.83 -15.13 -8.41
CA GLN A 596 -13.51 -13.78 -8.86
C GLN A 596 -13.99 -13.59 -10.31
N ASN A 597 -14.38 -12.35 -10.64
CA ASN A 597 -14.84 -11.97 -12.00
C ASN A 597 -15.96 -12.86 -12.54
N LEU A 598 -16.97 -13.15 -11.72
CA LEU A 598 -18.02 -14.14 -12.04
C LEU A 598 -18.97 -13.72 -13.17
N LEU A 599 -19.03 -12.41 -13.53
CA LEU A 599 -19.98 -11.86 -14.50
C LEU A 599 -19.56 -12.09 -15.96
N ASP A 600 -18.25 -12.16 -16.22
CA ASP A 600 -17.71 -12.34 -17.57
C ASP A 600 -16.58 -13.38 -17.58
N PRO A 601 -16.21 -13.94 -18.75
CA PRO A 601 -15.09 -14.86 -18.85
C PRO A 601 -13.73 -14.17 -18.68
N GLY A 602 -13.62 -12.89 -19.03
CA GLY A 602 -12.43 -12.08 -18.93
C GLY A 602 -12.69 -10.64 -19.34
N HIS A 603 -11.91 -9.70 -18.79
CA HIS A 603 -11.93 -8.29 -19.15
C HIS A 603 -10.55 -7.65 -18.93
N PRO A 604 -10.19 -6.62 -19.70
CA PRO A 604 -8.96 -5.88 -19.47
C PRO A 604 -9.14 -4.83 -18.37
N GLU A 605 -8.10 -4.61 -17.58
CA GLU A 605 -8.08 -3.54 -16.58
C GLU A 605 -7.05 -2.46 -16.91
N TRP A 606 -6.02 -2.77 -17.74
CA TRP A 606 -4.94 -1.86 -18.07
C TRP A 606 -4.29 -2.18 -19.42
N GLY A 607 -3.68 -1.14 -20.05
CA GLY A 607 -2.76 -1.27 -21.16
C GLY A 607 -3.41 -1.20 -22.56
N PRO A 608 -2.58 -1.07 -23.61
CA PRO A 608 -3.04 -0.99 -24.99
C PRO A 608 -3.55 -2.33 -25.49
N GLN A 609 -4.59 -2.31 -26.31
CA GLN A 609 -5.33 -3.50 -26.78
C GLN A 609 -4.44 -4.63 -27.35
N ALA A 610 -3.37 -4.26 -28.05
CA ALA A 610 -2.51 -5.24 -28.72
C ALA A 610 -1.68 -6.11 -27.77
N SER A 611 -1.42 -5.64 -26.54
CA SER A 611 -0.48 -6.28 -25.60
C SER A 611 -1.01 -6.43 -24.17
N ARG A 612 -2.25 -5.98 -23.91
CA ARG A 612 -2.82 -6.06 -22.57
C ARG A 612 -3.29 -7.46 -22.22
N SER A 613 -3.18 -7.79 -20.94
CA SER A 613 -3.73 -9.01 -20.39
C SER A 613 -5.25 -8.89 -20.17
N GLU A 614 -5.98 -9.96 -20.44
CA GLU A 614 -7.39 -10.13 -20.07
C GLU A 614 -7.43 -10.84 -18.71
N ILE A 615 -8.13 -10.25 -17.74
CA ILE A 615 -8.25 -10.78 -16.38
C ILE A 615 -9.42 -11.75 -16.36
N GLU A 616 -9.11 -13.03 -16.21
CA GLU A 616 -10.08 -14.11 -16.35
C GLU A 616 -10.94 -14.33 -15.11
N ARG A 617 -12.03 -15.05 -15.28
CA ARG A 617 -12.81 -15.65 -14.19
C ARG A 617 -11.93 -16.66 -13.44
N ALA A 618 -11.86 -16.51 -12.12
CA ALA A 618 -11.09 -17.40 -11.27
C ALA A 618 -11.97 -18.09 -10.22
N LEU A 619 -11.69 -19.38 -9.95
CA LEU A 619 -12.34 -20.18 -8.92
C LEU A 619 -11.27 -20.81 -8.04
N PHE A 620 -11.43 -20.70 -6.74
CA PHE A 620 -10.47 -21.19 -5.72
C PHE A 620 -11.18 -21.95 -4.61
N VAL A 621 -10.46 -22.90 -4.05
CA VAL A 621 -10.75 -23.48 -2.74
C VAL A 621 -9.66 -23.05 -1.77
N ARG A 622 -10.04 -22.44 -0.65
CA ARG A 622 -9.13 -22.00 0.42
C ARG A 622 -9.39 -22.79 1.68
N LEU A 623 -8.32 -23.33 2.27
CA LEU A 623 -8.32 -24.04 3.53
C LEU A 623 -7.47 -23.28 4.55
N ARG A 624 -8.00 -23.10 5.77
CA ARG A 624 -7.25 -22.57 6.93
C ARG A 624 -7.42 -23.49 8.12
N ILE A 625 -6.31 -23.83 8.77
CA ILE A 625 -6.28 -24.71 9.94
C ILE A 625 -5.43 -24.07 11.04
N GLY A 626 -6.04 -23.75 12.19
CA GLY A 626 -5.33 -23.40 13.41
C GLY A 626 -4.88 -24.68 14.13
N LEU A 627 -3.63 -24.72 14.58
CA LEU A 627 -3.00 -25.84 15.27
C LEU A 627 -2.72 -25.51 16.74
#